data_8065c92eca7abd34c502f9bd169be4ef
#
_entry.id   8065c92eca7abd34c502f9bd169be4ef
#
_cell.length_a   1.000
_cell.length_b   1.000
_cell.length_c   1.000
_cell.angle_alpha   90.00
_cell.angle_beta   90.00
_cell.angle_gamma   90.00
#
_symmetry.space_group_name_H-M   'P 1'
#
loop_
_entity.id
_entity.type
_entity.pdbx_description
1 polymer ?
#
loop_
_entity_poly.entity_id
_entity_poly.type
_entity_poly.pdbx_seq_one_letter_code
_entity_poly.pdbx_strand_id
1 'polypeptide(L)'
;MISKLLCSLRSLGVALAYFTLILASAAPPANPKGEKITIAVVGGTSFGTPEKFASGLATAEGDFQYETKAGPSPRVYRMRYKGVPFYYIRIYGQEARQPGEPEHVYHIRTWTALHELGVTHVLSGASSGGIRPEMTFDDIVILDDFIEWRFSRPVDILEEVGISRPGIFPNYAIPLSPSLRRLLIEESKKRLPGYTGKLYERGVFTQFAPGRFESPAEVQAMARAGADLTSMNQATCIIYARQLGIRFASISSIANPATGVGAFTFKQMQDSVQRIAAFTIPVVLEVIARIPKDAMDPEPSSTGEPFKGDYLNPDEKK
;
A
#
# COMPACT_ATOMS: atom_id res chain seq x y z
N MET A 1 13.01 41.93 48.64
CA MET A 1 13.74 41.65 47.42
C MET A 1 14.00 40.13 47.16
N ILE A 2 13.87 39.30 48.18
CA ILE A 2 14.15 37.83 48.06
C ILE A 2 12.97 37.03 47.54
N SER A 3 11.71 37.52 47.68
CA SER A 3 10.51 36.77 47.21
C SER A 3 10.28 36.77 45.70
N LYS A 4 10.86 37.72 44.97
CA LYS A 4 10.74 37.77 43.48
C LYS A 4 11.74 36.86 42.73
N LEU A 5 12.83 36.45 43.42
CA LEU A 5 13.84 35.57 42.81
C LEU A 5 13.42 34.10 42.84
N LEU A 6 12.62 33.69 43.84
CA LEU A 6 12.14 32.31 43.95
C LEU A 6 11.01 31.94 42.96
N CYS A 7 10.28 32.93 42.46
CA CYS A 7 9.22 32.70 41.47
C CYS A 7 9.79 32.49 40.04
N SER A 8 10.96 33.07 39.74
CA SER A 8 11.62 32.96 38.45
C SER A 8 12.32 31.60 38.24
N LEU A 9 12.80 31.00 39.34
CA LEU A 9 13.47 29.69 39.30
C LEU A 9 12.50 28.50 39.19
N ARG A 10 11.25 28.67 39.68
CA ARG A 10 10.23 27.63 39.52
C ARG A 10 9.66 27.57 38.10
N SER A 11 9.56 28.71 37.41
CA SER A 11 9.10 28.74 36.02
C SER A 11 10.14 28.21 35.03
N LEU A 12 11.45 28.38 35.31
CA LEU A 12 12.50 27.78 34.46
C LEU A 12 12.59 26.25 34.62
N GLY A 13 12.39 25.72 35.82
CA GLY A 13 12.41 24.29 36.08
C GLY A 13 11.25 23.54 35.42
N VAL A 14 10.06 24.14 35.38
CA VAL A 14 8.89 23.54 34.69
C VAL A 14 9.03 23.61 33.18
N ALA A 15 9.58 24.69 32.63
CA ALA A 15 9.83 24.81 31.21
C ALA A 15 10.91 23.81 30.71
N LEU A 16 11.96 23.59 31.53
CA LEU A 16 13.00 22.59 31.19
C LEU A 16 12.48 21.15 31.30
N ALA A 17 11.59 20.85 32.26
CA ALA A 17 10.98 19.53 32.39
C ALA A 17 10.01 19.22 31.22
N TYR A 18 9.25 20.23 30.76
CA TYR A 18 8.41 20.08 29.58
C TYR A 18 9.22 19.90 28.28
N PHE A 19 10.34 20.62 28.14
CA PHE A 19 11.21 20.49 26.97
C PHE A 19 11.94 19.13 26.93
N THR A 20 12.33 18.60 28.08
CA THR A 20 12.96 17.26 28.16
C THR A 20 11.95 16.13 27.93
N LEU A 21 10.69 16.31 28.34
CA LEU A 21 9.63 15.30 28.07
C LEU A 21 9.23 15.26 26.59
N ILE A 22 9.26 16.40 25.88
CA ILE A 22 8.95 16.48 24.43
C ILE A 22 10.09 15.87 23.60
N LEU A 23 11.34 16.00 24.04
CA LEU A 23 12.49 15.40 23.34
C LEU A 23 12.63 13.88 23.55
N ALA A 24 12.09 13.34 24.63
CA ALA A 24 12.11 11.90 24.91
C ALA A 24 11.07 11.09 24.11
N SER A 25 10.08 11.77 23.50
CA SER A 25 8.98 11.15 22.73
C SER A 25 9.22 11.13 21.21
N ALA A 26 10.32 11.66 20.71
CA ALA A 26 10.48 12.01 19.30
C ALA A 26 11.45 11.13 18.49
N ALA A 27 11.96 10.02 19.03
CA ALA A 27 12.70 9.08 18.22
C ALA A 27 11.82 7.87 17.87
N PRO A 28 11.49 7.62 16.59
CA PRO A 28 10.98 6.31 16.21
C PRO A 28 12.06 5.29 16.55
N PRO A 29 11.70 4.08 17.01
CA PRO A 29 12.70 3.06 17.26
C PRO A 29 13.47 2.80 15.96
N ALA A 30 14.77 2.98 16.01
CA ALA A 30 15.64 2.50 14.95
C ALA A 30 15.34 1.02 14.75
N ASN A 31 15.26 0.57 13.49
CA ASN A 31 15.00 -0.82 13.14
C ASN A 31 16.06 -1.71 13.83
N PRO A 32 15.73 -2.39 14.94
CA PRO A 32 16.71 -3.22 15.61
C PRO A 32 16.89 -4.49 14.79
N LYS A 33 18.12 -4.92 14.62
CA LYS A 33 18.45 -6.28 14.16
C LYS A 33 17.66 -7.26 15.03
N GLY A 34 16.56 -7.80 14.50
CA GLY A 34 15.65 -8.70 15.24
C GLY A 34 14.16 -8.32 15.19
N GLU A 35 13.72 -7.34 14.38
CA GLU A 35 12.32 -7.04 14.17
C GLU A 35 11.58 -8.30 13.69
N LYS A 36 10.51 -8.66 14.39
CA LYS A 36 9.63 -9.77 13.98
C LYS A 36 8.93 -9.37 12.69
N ILE A 37 9.28 -10.02 11.59
CA ILE A 37 8.62 -9.81 10.30
C ILE A 37 7.19 -10.35 10.38
N THR A 38 6.22 -9.47 10.14
CA THR A 38 4.80 -9.80 10.04
C THR A 38 4.30 -9.34 8.68
N ILE A 39 3.75 -10.26 7.91
CA ILE A 39 3.39 -10.04 6.50
C ILE A 39 1.87 -9.98 6.38
N ALA A 40 1.38 -9.07 5.54
CA ALA A 40 0.00 -9.09 5.11
C ALA A 40 -0.13 -8.94 3.59
N VAL A 41 -1.23 -9.44 3.06
CA VAL A 41 -1.70 -9.19 1.69
C VAL A 41 -3.00 -8.39 1.78
N VAL A 42 -3.00 -7.22 1.15
CA VAL A 42 -4.19 -6.40 1.00
C VAL A 42 -4.80 -6.69 -0.37
N GLY A 43 -5.81 -7.57 -0.39
CA GLY A 43 -6.41 -8.09 -1.60
C GLY A 43 -7.47 -7.17 -2.18
N GLY A 44 -7.40 -6.98 -3.49
CA GLY A 44 -8.45 -6.36 -4.31
C GLY A 44 -9.10 -7.40 -5.23
N THR A 45 -9.71 -6.91 -6.32
CA THR A 45 -10.40 -7.76 -7.31
C THR A 45 -9.46 -8.79 -7.95
N SER A 46 -8.18 -8.43 -8.17
CA SER A 46 -7.17 -9.32 -8.78
C SER A 46 -6.87 -10.56 -7.95
N PHE A 47 -6.98 -10.48 -6.62
CA PHE A 47 -6.67 -11.61 -5.72
C PHE A 47 -7.93 -12.40 -5.32
N GLY A 48 -9.10 -11.79 -5.46
CA GLY A 48 -10.38 -12.45 -5.21
C GLY A 48 -10.70 -12.69 -3.74
N THR A 49 -11.45 -13.77 -3.48
CA THR A 49 -11.78 -14.20 -2.11
C THR A 49 -10.58 -14.89 -1.45
N PRO A 50 -10.57 -15.04 -0.12
CA PRO A 50 -9.50 -15.77 0.58
C PRO A 50 -9.31 -17.19 0.07
N GLU A 51 -10.40 -17.90 -0.25
CA GLU A 51 -10.36 -19.26 -0.80
C GLU A 51 -9.72 -19.27 -2.18
N LYS A 52 -10.06 -18.28 -3.02
CA LYS A 52 -9.45 -18.11 -4.33
C LYS A 52 -7.98 -17.76 -4.21
N PHE A 53 -7.61 -16.88 -3.28
CA PHE A 53 -6.22 -16.54 -3.02
C PHE A 53 -5.43 -17.76 -2.50
N ALA A 54 -6.01 -18.54 -1.60
CA ALA A 54 -5.39 -19.78 -1.16
C ALA A 54 -5.18 -20.78 -2.32
N SER A 55 -6.17 -20.92 -3.21
CA SER A 55 -6.13 -21.72 -4.47
C SER A 55 -5.49 -23.12 -4.31
N GLY A 56 -5.62 -23.73 -3.13
CA GLY A 56 -4.92 -24.99 -2.81
C GLY A 56 -3.40 -24.87 -2.68
N LEU A 57 -2.84 -23.67 -2.78
CA LEU A 57 -1.40 -23.40 -2.64
C LEU A 57 -1.05 -22.96 -1.22
N ALA A 58 -1.87 -22.12 -0.59
CA ALA A 58 -1.72 -21.67 0.78
C ALA A 58 -2.73 -22.35 1.70
N THR A 59 -2.36 -22.51 2.97
CA THR A 59 -3.26 -23.08 4.00
C THR A 59 -3.96 -21.96 4.74
N ALA A 60 -5.30 -22.03 4.85
CA ALA A 60 -6.07 -21.14 5.71
C ALA A 60 -6.04 -21.68 7.16
N GLU A 61 -5.72 -20.81 8.13
CA GLU A 61 -5.60 -21.15 9.56
C GLU A 61 -6.69 -20.48 10.42
N GLY A 62 -7.77 -20.03 9.78
CA GLY A 62 -8.91 -19.36 10.40
C GLY A 62 -8.92 -17.85 10.16
N ASP A 63 -9.93 -17.20 10.68
CA ASP A 63 -10.16 -15.77 10.49
C ASP A 63 -10.66 -15.09 11.78
N PHE A 64 -10.64 -13.76 11.78
CA PHE A 64 -11.16 -12.92 12.87
C PHE A 64 -11.45 -11.50 12.37
N GLN A 65 -12.16 -10.73 13.17
CA GLN A 65 -12.24 -9.28 13.01
C GLN A 65 -11.42 -8.65 14.13
N TYR A 66 -10.71 -7.58 13.80
CA TYR A 66 -9.95 -6.79 14.76
C TYR A 66 -10.76 -5.54 15.14
N GLU A 67 -10.96 -5.31 16.43
CA GLU A 67 -11.63 -4.10 16.91
C GLU A 67 -10.66 -2.92 16.88
N THR A 68 -10.97 -1.92 16.06
CA THR A 68 -10.22 -0.67 15.97
C THR A 68 -11.01 0.47 16.56
N LYS A 69 -10.38 1.62 16.80
CA LYS A 69 -11.08 2.83 17.24
C LYS A 69 -12.14 3.30 16.24
N ALA A 70 -11.95 3.02 14.96
CA ALA A 70 -12.90 3.34 13.90
C ALA A 70 -13.98 2.25 13.69
N GLY A 71 -14.04 1.25 14.57
CA GLY A 71 -14.93 0.09 14.49
C GLY A 71 -14.23 -1.19 14.00
N PRO A 72 -14.98 -2.29 13.85
CA PRO A 72 -14.40 -3.58 13.48
C PRO A 72 -13.76 -3.54 12.08
N SER A 73 -12.57 -4.11 11.95
CA SER A 73 -11.88 -4.22 10.65
C SER A 73 -12.68 -5.08 9.67
N PRO A 74 -12.40 -5.02 8.36
CA PRO A 74 -12.73 -6.13 7.48
C PRO A 74 -12.15 -7.42 8.05
N ARG A 75 -12.73 -8.57 7.65
CA ARG A 75 -12.28 -9.88 8.14
C ARG A 75 -10.82 -10.13 7.76
N VAL A 76 -10.02 -10.52 8.73
CA VAL A 76 -8.60 -10.84 8.60
C VAL A 76 -8.45 -12.35 8.61
N TYR A 77 -7.86 -12.92 7.57
CA TYR A 77 -7.62 -14.35 7.42
C TYR A 77 -6.17 -14.66 7.75
N ARG A 78 -5.96 -15.61 8.66
CA ARG A 78 -4.64 -16.19 8.91
C ARG A 78 -4.35 -17.25 7.87
N MET A 79 -3.22 -17.11 7.22
CA MET A 79 -2.80 -18.03 6.15
C MET A 79 -1.33 -18.41 6.31
N ARG A 80 -0.93 -19.49 5.64
CA ARG A 80 0.44 -19.96 5.62
C ARG A 80 0.83 -20.47 4.23
N TYR A 81 2.02 -20.08 3.78
CA TYR A 81 2.59 -20.59 2.55
C TYR A 81 4.07 -20.96 2.78
N LYS A 82 4.46 -22.18 2.40
CA LYS A 82 5.83 -22.73 2.61
C LYS A 82 6.38 -22.47 4.02
N GLY A 83 5.53 -22.63 5.04
CA GLY A 83 5.90 -22.41 6.43
C GLY A 83 5.84 -20.95 6.90
N VAL A 84 5.73 -19.96 6.02
CA VAL A 84 5.65 -18.54 6.36
C VAL A 84 4.20 -18.14 6.64
N PRO A 85 3.88 -17.65 7.86
CA PRO A 85 2.56 -17.15 8.19
C PRO A 85 2.37 -15.74 7.61
N PHE A 86 1.14 -15.43 7.21
CA PHE A 86 0.75 -14.11 6.77
C PHE A 86 -0.74 -13.87 6.99
N TYR A 87 -1.15 -12.59 6.97
CA TYR A 87 -2.54 -12.18 6.98
C TYR A 87 -3.02 -11.89 5.55
N TYR A 88 -4.28 -12.21 5.27
CA TYR A 88 -4.98 -11.75 4.07
C TYR A 88 -6.18 -10.92 4.49
N ILE A 89 -6.34 -9.74 3.93
CA ILE A 89 -7.47 -8.86 4.19
C ILE A 89 -7.99 -8.29 2.88
N ARG A 90 -9.30 -8.33 2.67
CA ARG A 90 -9.90 -7.74 1.48
C ARG A 90 -10.19 -6.27 1.72
N ILE A 91 -9.69 -5.42 0.82
CA ILE A 91 -9.94 -3.99 0.86
C ILE A 91 -11.06 -3.58 -0.11
N TYR A 92 -11.61 -4.52 -0.84
CA TYR A 92 -12.63 -4.26 -1.85
C TYR A 92 -13.74 -5.31 -1.84
N GLY A 93 -14.98 -4.87 -2.11
CA GLY A 93 -16.16 -5.74 -2.14
C GLY A 93 -17.07 -5.54 -0.92
N GLN A 94 -18.21 -6.24 -0.93
CA GLN A 94 -19.24 -6.09 0.11
C GLN A 94 -18.77 -6.48 1.52
N GLU A 95 -17.82 -7.38 1.62
CA GLU A 95 -17.28 -7.82 2.91
C GLU A 95 -16.35 -6.79 3.58
N ALA A 96 -15.78 -5.88 2.78
CA ALA A 96 -14.87 -4.86 3.30
C ALA A 96 -15.60 -3.62 3.81
N ARG A 97 -16.80 -3.36 3.32
CA ARG A 97 -17.54 -2.12 3.53
C ARG A 97 -18.94 -2.39 4.05
N GLN A 98 -19.35 -1.66 5.08
CA GLN A 98 -20.73 -1.68 5.57
C GLN A 98 -21.65 -0.87 4.63
N PRO A 99 -22.94 -1.23 4.52
CA PRO A 99 -23.89 -0.44 3.75
C PRO A 99 -23.92 1.03 4.20
N GLY A 100 -23.78 1.96 3.26
CA GLY A 100 -23.78 3.40 3.53
C GLY A 100 -22.49 3.96 4.11
N GLU A 101 -21.49 3.12 4.39
CA GLU A 101 -20.22 3.56 4.95
C GLU A 101 -19.40 4.33 3.89
N PRO A 102 -18.81 5.50 4.25
CA PRO A 102 -17.85 6.18 3.40
C PRO A 102 -16.63 5.30 3.14
N GLU A 103 -16.10 5.33 1.92
CA GLU A 103 -14.97 4.49 1.52
C GLU A 103 -13.74 4.65 2.41
N HIS A 104 -13.43 5.87 2.84
CA HIS A 104 -12.26 6.11 3.68
C HIS A 104 -12.32 5.39 5.03
N VAL A 105 -13.52 5.12 5.57
CA VAL A 105 -13.67 4.50 6.89
C VAL A 105 -13.17 3.07 6.87
N TYR A 106 -13.52 2.25 5.87
CA TYR A 106 -13.00 0.87 5.82
C TYR A 106 -11.50 0.82 5.52
N HIS A 107 -10.96 1.79 4.78
CA HIS A 107 -9.51 1.92 4.63
C HIS A 107 -8.84 2.22 5.97
N ILE A 108 -9.36 3.17 6.74
CA ILE A 108 -8.85 3.48 8.09
C ILE A 108 -8.89 2.22 8.95
N ARG A 109 -10.02 1.53 9.04
CA ARG A 109 -10.15 0.30 9.85
C ARG A 109 -9.17 -0.79 9.41
N THR A 110 -8.97 -0.95 8.10
CA THR A 110 -8.01 -1.91 7.56
C THR A 110 -6.59 -1.59 7.99
N TRP A 111 -6.14 -0.36 7.78
CA TRP A 111 -4.75 0.02 8.03
C TRP A 111 -4.44 0.16 9.53
N THR A 112 -5.42 0.60 10.34
CA THR A 112 -5.31 0.58 11.80
C THR A 112 -5.13 -0.86 12.31
N ALA A 113 -5.95 -1.80 11.84
CA ALA A 113 -5.83 -3.20 12.22
C ALA A 113 -4.47 -3.78 11.81
N LEU A 114 -3.97 -3.51 10.61
CA LEU A 114 -2.65 -3.97 10.16
C LEU A 114 -1.53 -3.42 11.05
N HIS A 115 -1.61 -2.14 11.41
CA HIS A 115 -0.64 -1.51 12.32
C HIS A 115 -0.66 -2.17 13.71
N GLU A 116 -1.83 -2.33 14.31
CA GLU A 116 -1.98 -2.91 15.65
C GLU A 116 -1.64 -4.41 15.70
N LEU A 117 -1.77 -5.13 14.57
CA LEU A 117 -1.28 -6.50 14.40
C LEU A 117 0.25 -6.58 14.22
N GLY A 118 0.94 -5.44 14.21
CA GLY A 118 2.39 -5.37 14.04
C GLY A 118 2.84 -5.75 12.63
N VAL A 119 2.02 -5.49 11.61
CA VAL A 119 2.39 -5.77 10.21
C VAL A 119 3.52 -4.85 9.79
N THR A 120 4.57 -5.44 9.23
CA THR A 120 5.78 -4.74 8.77
C THR A 120 5.93 -4.72 7.25
N HIS A 121 5.29 -5.68 6.56
CA HIS A 121 5.38 -5.84 5.10
C HIS A 121 4.00 -6.10 4.51
N VAL A 122 3.64 -5.36 3.48
CA VAL A 122 2.37 -5.52 2.78
C VAL A 122 2.61 -5.67 1.28
N LEU A 123 2.00 -6.72 0.71
CA LEU A 123 1.83 -6.87 -0.72
C LEU A 123 0.39 -6.58 -1.10
N SER A 124 0.19 -5.91 -2.22
CA SER A 124 -1.13 -5.59 -2.73
C SER A 124 -1.20 -5.69 -4.25
N GLY A 125 -2.40 -5.51 -4.80
CA GLY A 125 -2.60 -5.46 -6.24
C GLY A 125 -3.96 -4.88 -6.60
N ALA A 126 -4.06 -4.35 -7.81
CA ALA A 126 -5.29 -3.81 -8.37
C ALA A 126 -5.52 -4.29 -9.79
N SER A 127 -6.78 -4.58 -10.12
CA SER A 127 -7.26 -4.61 -11.49
C SER A 127 -7.47 -3.16 -11.93
N SER A 128 -6.82 -2.76 -13.01
CA SER A 128 -6.73 -1.35 -13.43
C SER A 128 -7.15 -1.16 -14.88
N GLY A 129 -7.56 0.06 -15.21
CA GLY A 129 -7.70 0.53 -16.57
C GLY A 129 -6.35 1.03 -17.10
N GLY A 130 -5.91 0.52 -18.25
CA GLY A 130 -4.69 0.98 -18.92
C GLY A 130 -4.91 2.36 -19.54
N ILE A 131 -4.13 3.36 -19.11
CA ILE A 131 -4.14 4.72 -19.69
C ILE A 131 -3.23 4.77 -20.90
N ARG A 132 -2.06 4.13 -20.84
CA ARG A 132 -1.15 4.03 -21.98
C ARG A 132 -1.73 3.11 -23.04
N PRO A 133 -1.79 3.54 -24.33
CA PRO A 133 -2.41 2.74 -25.39
C PRO A 133 -1.76 1.36 -25.64
N GLU A 134 -0.47 1.22 -25.29
CA GLU A 134 0.26 -0.04 -25.41
C GLU A 134 0.02 -1.02 -24.26
N MET A 135 -0.58 -0.57 -23.15
CA MET A 135 -0.99 -1.43 -22.03
C MET A 135 -2.35 -2.04 -22.32
N THR A 136 -2.41 -3.36 -22.40
CA THR A 136 -3.61 -4.09 -22.80
C THR A 136 -4.00 -5.16 -21.76
N PHE A 137 -5.08 -5.86 -22.05
CA PHE A 137 -5.56 -6.95 -21.18
C PHE A 137 -4.44 -7.90 -20.79
N ASP A 138 -4.48 -8.34 -19.54
CA ASP A 138 -3.56 -9.29 -18.91
C ASP A 138 -2.17 -8.74 -18.60
N ASP A 139 -1.83 -7.51 -19.02
CA ASP A 139 -0.54 -6.91 -18.70
C ASP A 139 -0.37 -6.73 -17.19
N ILE A 140 0.84 -6.99 -16.71
CA ILE A 140 1.23 -6.89 -15.30
C ILE A 140 2.13 -5.68 -15.11
N VAL A 141 1.87 -4.90 -14.07
CA VAL A 141 2.60 -3.67 -13.77
C VAL A 141 3.07 -3.70 -12.31
N ILE A 142 4.38 -3.66 -12.08
CA ILE A 142 4.92 -3.47 -10.73
C ILE A 142 5.04 -1.97 -10.48
N LEU A 143 4.16 -1.44 -9.63
CA LEU A 143 4.09 0.00 -9.38
C LEU A 143 5.40 0.53 -8.80
N ASP A 144 5.80 1.73 -9.22
CA ASP A 144 6.94 2.45 -8.65
C ASP A 144 6.61 3.88 -8.21
N ASP A 145 5.47 4.43 -8.68
CA ASP A 145 5.02 5.74 -8.27
C ASP A 145 3.49 5.87 -8.32
N PHE A 146 2.95 6.97 -7.83
CA PHE A 146 1.52 7.22 -7.84
C PHE A 146 1.17 8.71 -7.94
N ILE A 147 -0.05 8.97 -8.41
CA ILE A 147 -0.69 10.29 -8.38
C ILE A 147 -1.98 10.18 -7.57
N GLU A 148 -2.11 10.97 -6.52
CA GLU A 148 -3.33 11.04 -5.71
C GLU A 148 -4.20 12.22 -6.17
N TRP A 149 -5.39 11.91 -6.69
CA TRP A 149 -6.37 12.91 -7.16
C TRP A 149 -7.60 12.98 -6.28
N ARG A 150 -7.63 12.20 -5.22
CA ARG A 150 -8.76 12.14 -4.30
C ARG A 150 -8.48 12.97 -3.05
N PHE A 151 -9.11 14.13 -2.99
CA PHE A 151 -8.99 15.05 -1.84
C PHE A 151 -10.15 14.93 -0.83
N SER A 152 -11.05 13.96 -1.01
CA SER A 152 -12.27 13.79 -0.20
C SER A 152 -12.12 12.80 0.96
N ARG A 153 -10.93 12.28 1.22
CA ARG A 153 -10.64 11.38 2.34
C ARG A 153 -9.64 12.01 3.30
N PRO A 154 -9.56 11.59 4.56
CA PRO A 154 -8.44 11.93 5.43
C PRO A 154 -7.12 11.53 4.76
N VAL A 155 -6.20 12.48 4.68
CA VAL A 155 -4.85 12.25 4.11
C VAL A 155 -3.89 11.68 5.14
N ASP A 156 -4.26 11.74 6.42
CA ASP A 156 -3.45 11.30 7.55
C ASP A 156 -4.20 10.24 8.37
N ILE A 157 -3.56 9.07 8.54
CA ILE A 157 -4.06 7.99 9.39
C ILE A 157 -3.41 8.01 10.78
N LEU A 158 -2.40 8.83 11.01
CA LEU A 158 -1.62 8.80 12.26
C LEU A 158 -2.48 9.17 13.47
N GLU A 159 -3.38 10.12 13.33
CA GLU A 159 -4.31 10.50 14.41
C GLU A 159 -5.26 9.34 14.75
N GLU A 160 -5.72 8.60 13.75
CA GLU A 160 -6.63 7.46 13.93
C GLU A 160 -5.97 6.32 14.72
N VAL A 161 -4.66 6.14 14.56
CA VAL A 161 -3.88 5.15 15.32
C VAL A 161 -3.26 5.73 16.61
N GLY A 162 -3.57 6.97 16.94
CA GLY A 162 -3.10 7.62 18.17
C GLY A 162 -1.63 8.07 18.13
N ILE A 163 -1.06 8.22 16.95
CA ILE A 163 0.30 8.73 16.76
C ILE A 163 0.22 10.24 16.50
N SER A 164 0.78 11.04 17.42
CA SER A 164 0.92 12.48 17.21
C SER A 164 2.34 12.78 16.73
N ARG A 165 2.47 13.30 15.52
CA ARG A 165 3.77 13.69 14.92
C ARG A 165 3.68 15.09 14.32
N PRO A 166 3.48 16.16 15.14
CA PRO A 166 3.37 17.52 14.61
C PRO A 166 4.67 17.90 13.89
N GLY A 167 4.52 18.41 12.66
CA GLY A 167 5.65 18.86 11.83
C GLY A 167 6.46 17.77 11.15
N ILE A 168 6.03 16.50 11.21
CA ILE A 168 6.67 15.40 10.49
C ILE A 168 5.82 15.03 9.28
N PHE A 169 6.40 15.15 8.09
CA PHE A 169 5.75 14.78 6.83
C PHE A 169 6.45 13.57 6.22
N PRO A 170 5.72 12.49 5.91
CA PRO A 170 6.29 11.34 5.21
C PRO A 170 6.89 11.75 3.87
N ASN A 171 8.07 11.24 3.57
CA ASN A 171 8.73 11.47 2.29
C ASN A 171 8.35 10.36 1.30
N TYR A 172 7.91 10.73 0.10
CA TYR A 172 7.48 9.83 -0.97
C TYR A 172 8.45 9.81 -2.17
N ALA A 173 9.70 10.22 -2.01
CA ALA A 173 10.71 10.12 -3.08
C ALA A 173 10.92 8.66 -3.53
N ILE A 174 10.75 7.70 -2.61
CA ILE A 174 10.67 6.26 -2.91
C ILE A 174 9.37 5.75 -2.27
N PRO A 175 8.23 5.84 -2.96
CA PRO A 175 6.94 5.57 -2.34
C PRO A 175 6.72 4.09 -2.01
N LEU A 176 7.34 3.17 -2.75
CA LEU A 176 7.19 1.73 -2.59
C LEU A 176 8.53 1.08 -2.21
N SER A 177 8.48 -0.03 -1.45
CA SER A 177 9.66 -0.77 -0.99
C SER A 177 10.49 -1.32 -2.16
N PRO A 178 11.75 -0.91 -2.32
CA PRO A 178 12.62 -1.41 -3.39
C PRO A 178 12.82 -2.93 -3.33
N SER A 179 13.01 -3.52 -2.14
CA SER A 179 13.20 -4.96 -2.01
C SER A 179 11.95 -5.75 -2.37
N LEU A 180 10.76 -5.33 -1.91
CA LEU A 180 9.52 -6.00 -2.28
C LEU A 180 9.23 -5.88 -3.78
N ARG A 181 9.48 -4.70 -4.38
CA ARG A 181 9.35 -4.52 -5.84
C ARG A 181 10.30 -5.43 -6.60
N ARG A 182 11.57 -5.51 -6.20
CA ARG A 182 12.56 -6.42 -6.79
C ARG A 182 12.08 -7.87 -6.74
N LEU A 183 11.58 -8.33 -5.59
CA LEU A 183 11.05 -9.68 -5.44
C LEU A 183 9.85 -9.94 -6.36
N LEU A 184 8.90 -8.99 -6.46
CA LEU A 184 7.76 -9.09 -7.37
C LEU A 184 8.21 -9.17 -8.84
N ILE A 185 9.20 -8.38 -9.26
CA ILE A 185 9.74 -8.40 -10.62
C ILE A 185 10.41 -9.75 -10.90
N GLU A 186 11.28 -10.23 -9.99
CA GLU A 186 11.99 -11.49 -10.15
C GLU A 186 11.03 -12.69 -10.28
N GLU A 187 10.02 -12.80 -9.39
CA GLU A 187 9.05 -13.89 -9.44
C GLU A 187 8.11 -13.78 -10.64
N SER A 188 7.76 -12.56 -11.06
CA SER A 188 6.98 -12.34 -12.27
C SER A 188 7.76 -12.80 -13.52
N LYS A 189 9.04 -12.44 -13.63
CA LYS A 189 9.91 -12.87 -14.76
C LYS A 189 9.99 -14.39 -14.89
N LYS A 190 10.06 -15.11 -13.77
CA LYS A 190 10.09 -16.59 -13.79
C LYS A 190 8.80 -17.21 -14.35
N ARG A 191 7.66 -16.53 -14.19
CA ARG A 191 6.34 -17.01 -14.62
C ARG A 191 5.90 -16.44 -15.96
N LEU A 192 6.61 -15.46 -16.50
CA LEU A 192 6.27 -14.81 -17.75
C LEU A 192 6.28 -15.76 -18.96
N PRO A 193 7.19 -16.78 -19.07
CA PRO A 193 7.12 -17.75 -20.14
C PRO A 193 5.77 -18.48 -20.17
N GLY A 194 5.06 -18.37 -21.32
CA GLY A 194 3.72 -18.94 -21.50
C GLY A 194 2.56 -18.09 -21.02
N TYR A 195 2.82 -16.91 -20.41
CA TYR A 195 1.80 -15.95 -20.08
C TYR A 195 1.50 -15.01 -21.26
N THR A 196 0.25 -14.62 -21.45
CA THR A 196 -0.18 -13.83 -22.61
C THR A 196 0.10 -12.33 -22.46
N GLY A 197 0.11 -11.82 -21.24
CA GLY A 197 0.38 -10.41 -20.95
C GLY A 197 1.86 -10.09 -20.88
N LYS A 198 2.18 -8.81 -20.92
CA LYS A 198 3.53 -8.26 -20.73
C LYS A 198 3.76 -7.93 -19.26
N LEU A 199 5.03 -7.87 -18.87
CA LEU A 199 5.47 -7.35 -17.57
C LEU A 199 6.08 -5.97 -17.75
N TYR A 200 5.51 -4.98 -17.08
CA TYR A 200 6.08 -3.65 -16.90
C TYR A 200 6.67 -3.57 -15.48
N GLU A 201 7.98 -3.37 -15.40
CA GLU A 201 8.71 -3.33 -14.12
C GLU A 201 8.51 -2.00 -13.37
N ARG A 202 7.86 -1.03 -14.04
CA ARG A 202 7.51 0.29 -13.53
C ARG A 202 6.13 0.71 -14.04
N GLY A 203 5.46 1.55 -13.25
CA GLY A 203 4.23 2.20 -13.68
C GLY A 203 3.71 3.18 -12.64
N VAL A 204 3.29 4.35 -13.11
CA VAL A 204 2.68 5.40 -12.31
C VAL A 204 1.19 5.14 -12.20
N PHE A 205 0.75 4.82 -11.00
CA PHE A 205 -0.66 4.57 -10.70
C PHE A 205 -1.39 5.87 -10.38
N THR A 206 -2.58 6.07 -10.94
CA THR A 206 -3.47 7.14 -10.47
C THR A 206 -4.74 6.59 -9.84
N GLN A 207 -5.14 7.17 -8.70
CA GLN A 207 -6.35 6.76 -8.01
C GLN A 207 -7.54 7.58 -8.44
N PHE A 208 -8.60 6.88 -8.87
CA PHE A 208 -9.88 7.48 -9.25
C PHE A 208 -10.98 7.17 -8.22
N ALA A 209 -12.10 7.90 -8.32
CA ALA A 209 -13.22 7.72 -7.40
C ALA A 209 -13.96 6.39 -7.65
N PRO A 210 -14.37 5.65 -6.59
CA PRO A 210 -15.18 4.45 -6.75
C PRO A 210 -16.60 4.77 -7.22
N GLY A 211 -17.26 3.75 -7.77
CA GLY A 211 -18.66 3.80 -8.15
C GLY A 211 -18.94 4.17 -9.61
N ARG A 212 -17.92 4.59 -10.37
CA ARG A 212 -18.00 4.81 -11.82
C ARG A 212 -16.64 4.65 -12.50
N PHE A 213 -16.65 4.48 -13.81
CA PHE A 213 -15.45 4.66 -14.64
C PHE A 213 -15.17 6.15 -14.89
N GLU A 214 -13.96 6.43 -15.29
CA GLU A 214 -13.48 7.75 -15.69
C GLU A 214 -14.20 8.21 -16.96
N SER A 215 -14.30 9.52 -17.17
CA SER A 215 -14.62 10.08 -18.50
C SER A 215 -13.38 10.11 -19.40
N PRO A 216 -13.55 10.15 -20.73
CA PRO A 216 -12.38 10.28 -21.64
C PRO A 216 -11.52 11.53 -21.34
N ALA A 217 -12.13 12.62 -20.91
CA ALA A 217 -11.41 13.85 -20.55
C ALA A 217 -10.59 13.69 -19.27
N GLU A 218 -11.11 12.97 -18.28
CA GLU A 218 -10.37 12.64 -17.06
C GLU A 218 -9.17 11.72 -17.37
N VAL A 219 -9.36 10.71 -18.22
CA VAL A 219 -8.25 9.83 -18.65
C VAL A 219 -7.17 10.62 -19.40
N GLN A 220 -7.56 11.54 -20.28
CA GLN A 220 -6.60 12.41 -20.95
C GLN A 220 -5.83 13.32 -19.97
N ALA A 221 -6.50 13.83 -18.93
CA ALA A 221 -5.85 14.64 -17.90
C ALA A 221 -4.85 13.79 -17.10
N MET A 222 -5.20 12.56 -16.71
CA MET A 222 -4.32 11.61 -16.04
C MET A 222 -3.11 11.25 -16.91
N ALA A 223 -3.31 10.98 -18.20
CA ALA A 223 -2.24 10.70 -19.15
C ALA A 223 -1.24 11.87 -19.26
N ARG A 224 -1.75 13.12 -19.35
CA ARG A 224 -0.90 14.32 -19.39
C ARG A 224 -0.13 14.56 -18.09
N ALA A 225 -0.66 14.07 -16.96
CA ALA A 225 0.03 14.11 -15.67
C ALA A 225 1.08 12.99 -15.51
N GLY A 226 1.20 12.09 -16.49
CA GLY A 226 2.18 11.02 -16.49
C GLY A 226 1.69 9.69 -15.87
N ALA A 227 0.37 9.51 -15.69
CA ALA A 227 -0.18 8.26 -15.22
C ALA A 227 -0.18 7.19 -16.31
N ASP A 228 0.17 5.95 -15.95
CA ASP A 228 0.17 4.79 -16.82
C ASP A 228 -1.11 3.96 -16.71
N LEU A 229 -1.68 3.88 -15.51
CA LEU A 229 -2.87 3.09 -15.20
C LEU A 229 -3.69 3.73 -14.09
N THR A 230 -4.98 3.39 -14.04
CA THR A 230 -5.93 3.93 -13.06
C THR A 230 -6.77 2.84 -12.40
N SER A 231 -7.05 3.01 -11.11
CA SER A 231 -8.02 2.23 -10.35
C SER A 231 -8.40 2.99 -9.06
N MET A 232 -8.90 2.29 -8.01
CA MET A 232 -9.66 2.97 -6.96
C MET A 232 -8.98 3.00 -5.58
N ASN A 233 -7.85 2.31 -5.33
CA ASN A 233 -7.39 2.10 -3.95
C ASN A 233 -5.88 2.16 -3.69
N GLN A 234 -5.01 2.02 -4.69
CA GLN A 234 -3.57 1.81 -4.42
C GLN A 234 -2.86 3.06 -3.88
N ALA A 235 -3.21 4.27 -4.33
CA ALA A 235 -2.61 5.48 -3.77
C ALA A 235 -2.93 5.63 -2.28
N THR A 236 -4.17 5.35 -1.87
CA THR A 236 -4.53 5.30 -0.44
C THR A 236 -3.69 4.27 0.32
N CYS A 237 -3.51 3.07 -0.23
CA CYS A 237 -2.69 2.03 0.39
C CYS A 237 -1.23 2.46 0.52
N ILE A 238 -0.64 3.06 -0.51
CA ILE A 238 0.75 3.56 -0.49
C ILE A 238 0.92 4.63 0.58
N ILE A 239 -0.02 5.59 0.65
CA ILE A 239 0.04 6.70 1.59
C ILE A 239 -0.04 6.20 3.03
N TYR A 240 -1.04 5.37 3.35
CA TYR A 240 -1.23 4.88 4.71
C TYR A 240 -0.12 3.91 5.15
N ALA A 241 0.34 3.03 4.25
CA ALA A 241 1.49 2.18 4.54
C ALA A 241 2.72 3.00 4.91
N ARG A 242 3.00 4.06 4.13
CA ARG A 242 4.15 4.94 4.36
C ARG A 242 4.05 5.71 5.68
N GLN A 243 2.87 6.24 6.00
CA GLN A 243 2.62 6.92 7.27
C GLN A 243 2.84 6.00 8.48
N LEU A 244 2.45 4.74 8.36
CA LEU A 244 2.58 3.72 9.42
C LEU A 244 3.95 3.03 9.47
N GLY A 245 4.89 3.39 8.57
CA GLY A 245 6.21 2.74 8.52
C GLY A 245 6.19 1.33 7.93
N ILE A 246 5.12 0.95 7.24
CA ILE A 246 4.94 -0.37 6.64
C ILE A 246 5.59 -0.40 5.25
N ARG A 247 6.43 -1.40 4.99
CA ARG A 247 7.01 -1.66 3.67
C ARG A 247 5.92 -2.17 2.73
N PHE A 248 5.72 -1.49 1.62
CA PHE A 248 4.61 -1.75 0.72
C PHE A 248 5.07 -1.92 -0.73
N ALA A 249 4.52 -2.89 -1.43
CA ALA A 249 4.62 -2.99 -2.89
C ALA A 249 3.33 -3.52 -3.50
N SER A 250 3.09 -3.16 -4.76
CA SER A 250 1.90 -3.54 -5.51
C SER A 250 2.24 -4.17 -6.85
N ILE A 251 1.61 -5.33 -7.11
CA ILE A 251 1.53 -5.96 -8.43
C ILE A 251 0.14 -5.66 -9.02
N SER A 252 0.06 -4.57 -9.76
CA SER A 252 -1.16 -4.18 -10.48
C SER A 252 -1.24 -4.84 -11.84
N SER A 253 -2.40 -4.77 -12.47
CA SER A 253 -2.64 -5.43 -13.75
C SER A 253 -3.68 -4.70 -14.57
N ILE A 254 -3.60 -4.82 -15.89
CA ILE A 254 -4.53 -4.21 -16.82
C ILE A 254 -5.67 -5.18 -17.11
N ALA A 255 -6.84 -4.91 -16.54
CA ALA A 255 -8.04 -5.71 -16.75
C ALA A 255 -8.91 -5.21 -17.92
N ASN A 256 -8.72 -3.94 -18.31
CA ASN A 256 -9.38 -3.28 -19.43
C ASN A 256 -8.59 -2.03 -19.85
N PRO A 257 -8.74 -1.54 -21.07
CA PRO A 257 -8.30 -0.19 -21.43
C PRO A 257 -9.12 0.83 -20.62
N ALA A 258 -8.50 1.96 -20.22
CA ALA A 258 -9.23 3.06 -19.58
C ALA A 258 -10.23 3.69 -20.56
N THR A 259 -11.21 4.42 -20.03
CA THR A 259 -12.28 5.03 -20.83
C THR A 259 -11.73 5.97 -21.90
N GLY A 260 -12.09 5.72 -23.16
CA GLY A 260 -11.61 6.52 -24.31
C GLY A 260 -10.26 6.08 -24.87
N VAL A 261 -9.55 5.13 -24.24
CA VAL A 261 -8.33 4.51 -24.80
C VAL A 261 -8.68 3.33 -25.69
N GLY A 262 -9.67 2.53 -25.29
CA GLY A 262 -10.15 1.41 -26.07
C GLY A 262 -11.54 0.94 -25.63
N ALA A 263 -12.17 0.11 -26.45
CA ALA A 263 -13.45 -0.50 -26.14
C ALA A 263 -13.23 -1.85 -25.44
N PHE A 264 -14.13 -2.18 -24.52
CA PHE A 264 -14.14 -3.51 -23.88
C PHE A 264 -15.58 -3.90 -23.47
N THR A 265 -15.79 -5.19 -23.28
CA THR A 265 -17.00 -5.73 -22.66
C THR A 265 -16.73 -6.14 -21.22
N PHE A 266 -17.76 -6.14 -20.39
CA PHE A 266 -17.65 -6.61 -19.01
C PHE A 266 -17.13 -8.06 -18.93
N LYS A 267 -17.56 -8.91 -19.90
CA LYS A 267 -17.06 -10.28 -19.99
C LYS A 267 -15.55 -10.34 -20.24
N GLN A 268 -15.02 -9.56 -21.18
CA GLN A 268 -13.59 -9.50 -21.45
C GLN A 268 -12.80 -9.08 -20.21
N MET A 269 -13.29 -8.08 -19.47
CA MET A 269 -12.68 -7.65 -18.22
C MET A 269 -12.70 -8.76 -17.16
N GLN A 270 -13.84 -9.46 -16.99
CA GLN A 270 -13.92 -10.59 -16.05
C GLN A 270 -12.99 -11.74 -16.42
N ASP A 271 -12.92 -12.11 -17.70
CA ASP A 271 -12.04 -13.15 -18.18
C ASP A 271 -10.56 -12.77 -17.97
N SER A 272 -10.20 -11.51 -18.20
CA SER A 272 -8.87 -10.99 -17.92
C SER A 272 -8.54 -11.07 -16.43
N VAL A 273 -9.43 -10.64 -15.54
CA VAL A 273 -9.24 -10.76 -14.10
C VAL A 273 -8.94 -12.20 -13.66
N GLN A 274 -9.57 -13.20 -14.28
CA GLN A 274 -9.28 -14.62 -13.97
C GLN A 274 -7.87 -15.02 -14.39
N ARG A 275 -7.44 -14.65 -15.61
CA ARG A 275 -6.08 -14.93 -16.10
C ARG A 275 -5.01 -14.21 -15.28
N ILE A 276 -5.26 -12.95 -14.96
CA ILE A 276 -4.42 -12.13 -14.06
C ILE A 276 -4.27 -12.80 -12.70
N ALA A 277 -5.36 -13.23 -12.08
CA ALA A 277 -5.32 -13.90 -10.78
C ALA A 277 -4.48 -15.20 -10.83
N ALA A 278 -4.63 -15.99 -11.89
CA ALA A 278 -3.85 -17.21 -12.07
C ALA A 278 -2.33 -16.94 -12.21
N PHE A 279 -1.94 -15.76 -12.66
CA PHE A 279 -0.54 -15.33 -12.72
C PHE A 279 -0.09 -14.70 -11.41
N THR A 280 -0.82 -13.70 -10.88
CA THR A 280 -0.35 -12.84 -9.79
C THR A 280 -0.38 -13.52 -8.43
N ILE A 281 -1.37 -14.38 -8.16
CA ILE A 281 -1.47 -15.08 -6.86
C ILE A 281 -0.24 -15.93 -6.58
N PRO A 282 0.20 -16.84 -7.48
CA PRO A 282 1.42 -17.59 -7.25
C PRO A 282 2.68 -16.73 -7.15
N VAL A 283 2.77 -15.61 -7.89
CA VAL A 283 3.88 -14.64 -7.74
C VAL A 283 3.92 -14.09 -6.33
N VAL A 284 2.79 -13.60 -5.83
CA VAL A 284 2.70 -13.01 -4.47
C VAL A 284 3.03 -14.07 -3.40
N LEU A 285 2.56 -15.29 -3.55
CA LEU A 285 2.85 -16.37 -2.61
C LEU A 285 4.35 -16.71 -2.57
N GLU A 286 5.04 -16.77 -3.72
CA GLU A 286 6.49 -16.99 -3.75
C GLU A 286 7.25 -15.81 -3.12
N VAL A 287 6.80 -14.57 -3.34
CA VAL A 287 7.38 -13.40 -2.67
C VAL A 287 7.20 -13.49 -1.15
N ILE A 288 6.02 -13.88 -0.65
CA ILE A 288 5.78 -14.10 0.78
C ILE A 288 6.82 -15.06 1.37
N ALA A 289 7.08 -16.18 0.70
CA ALA A 289 8.07 -17.15 1.17
C ALA A 289 9.51 -16.60 1.22
N ARG A 290 9.80 -15.57 0.43
CA ARG A 290 11.13 -14.94 0.34
C ARG A 290 11.31 -13.74 1.28
N ILE A 291 10.23 -13.04 1.66
CA ILE A 291 10.31 -11.82 2.49
C ILE A 291 11.20 -11.98 3.71
N PRO A 292 11.10 -13.05 4.53
CA PRO A 292 11.90 -13.18 5.74
C PRO A 292 13.42 -13.17 5.52
N LYS A 293 13.87 -13.44 4.31
CA LYS A 293 15.31 -13.52 3.97
C LYS A 293 15.78 -12.37 3.09
N ASP A 294 14.92 -11.90 2.18
CA ASP A 294 15.32 -11.10 1.03
C ASP A 294 14.74 -9.67 1.04
N ALA A 295 13.77 -9.36 1.92
CA ALA A 295 13.15 -8.04 2.01
C ALA A 295 13.65 -7.28 3.25
N MET A 296 14.88 -6.79 3.18
CA MET A 296 15.59 -6.16 4.29
C MET A 296 15.81 -4.65 4.09
N ASP A 297 14.88 -3.99 3.39
CA ASP A 297 14.92 -2.53 3.31
C ASP A 297 14.87 -1.91 4.70
N PRO A 298 15.54 -0.77 4.93
CA PRO A 298 15.27 0.03 6.10
C PRO A 298 13.78 0.39 6.16
N GLU A 299 13.25 0.55 7.36
CA GLU A 299 11.88 1.03 7.55
C GLU A 299 11.68 2.31 6.74
N PRO A 300 10.56 2.44 6.00
CA PRO A 300 10.27 3.66 5.28
C PRO A 300 10.25 4.82 6.27
N SER A 301 11.25 5.70 6.20
CA SER A 301 11.37 6.81 7.13
C SER A 301 10.13 7.70 7.03
N SER A 302 9.36 7.77 8.10
CA SER A 302 8.33 8.78 8.30
C SER A 302 8.95 10.13 8.72
N THR A 303 10.21 10.12 9.11
CA THR A 303 10.99 11.32 9.42
C THR A 303 11.65 11.80 8.14
N GLY A 304 11.43 13.05 7.77
CA GLY A 304 12.00 13.65 6.57
C GLY A 304 13.52 13.60 6.55
N GLU A 305 14.08 12.44 6.19
CA GLU A 305 15.44 12.42 5.67
C GLU A 305 15.49 13.44 4.52
N PRO A 306 16.51 14.29 4.46
CA PRO A 306 16.59 15.27 3.38
C PRO A 306 16.53 14.54 2.05
N PHE A 307 15.68 15.04 1.16
CA PHE A 307 15.56 14.60 -0.22
C PHE A 307 16.97 14.62 -0.84
N LYS A 308 17.55 13.46 -1.05
CA LYS A 308 18.73 13.31 -1.89
C LYS A 308 18.22 13.20 -3.31
N GLY A 309 18.34 14.28 -4.08
CA GLY A 309 17.69 14.49 -5.37
C GLY A 309 18.03 13.55 -6.53
N ASP A 310 18.59 12.39 -6.24
CA ASP A 310 18.98 11.38 -7.23
C ASP A 310 17.80 10.55 -7.80
N TYR A 311 16.56 10.86 -7.39
CA TYR A 311 15.39 10.06 -7.76
C TYR A 311 14.58 10.62 -8.93
N LEU A 312 14.87 11.83 -9.38
CA LEU A 312 14.07 12.46 -10.43
C LEU A 312 14.34 11.93 -11.84
N ASN A 313 15.46 11.25 -12.06
CA ASN A 313 15.74 10.66 -13.37
C ASN A 313 16.85 9.59 -13.29
N PRO A 314 16.53 8.30 -13.02
CA PRO A 314 17.53 7.25 -13.04
C PRO A 314 18.16 7.06 -14.43
N ASP A 315 17.53 7.58 -15.51
CA ASP A 315 18.01 7.44 -16.89
C ASP A 315 18.89 8.63 -17.35
N GLU A 316 18.99 9.70 -16.58
CA GLU A 316 19.89 10.85 -16.90
C GLU A 316 21.34 10.65 -16.44
N LYS A 317 21.67 9.54 -15.78
CA LYS A 317 23.06 9.15 -15.51
C LYS A 317 23.59 8.25 -16.64
N LYS A 318 23.65 8.81 -17.85
CA LYS A 318 24.46 8.25 -18.93
C LYS A 318 25.46 9.29 -19.43
#